data_442acfb3bc60791c2cec29bc33cd86f8
#
_entry.id   442acfb3bc60791c2cec29bc33cd86f8
#
_cell.length_a   1.000
_cell.length_b   1.000
_cell.length_c   1.000
_cell.angle_alpha   90.00
_cell.angle_beta   90.00
_cell.angle_gamma   90.00
#
_symmetry.space_group_name_H-M   'P 1'
#
loop_
_entity.id
_entity.type
_entity.pdbx_description
1 polymer ?
#
loop_
_entity_poly.entity_id
_entity_poly.type
_entity_poly.pdbx_seq_one_letter_code
_entity_poly.pdbx_strand_id
1 'polypeptide(L)'
;SQYVKRFSQLDAKRFAVVKVGGAVLRDDLESLTSSLTFLQEVGLTPIVVHGAGPQLDEEMTAAGITKQTVNGLRVTTPEVLAIVRKVFLQQNLALVEALQQVGARATSIVSGVFEAEYKDQATYGLVGDVTRINQAPIEASLKAGSIPVIASMGETVGGQILNINADFAANELVQVLQPYKIIFLTGTGGLLDAEGRVIDSINLSTEYDALTAQPRIHGPIRAKTAQPKALL
;
A
#
# COMPACT_ATOMS: atom_id res chain seq x y z
N SER A 1 17.62 0.23 -18.07
CA SER A 1 18.04 1.59 -18.38
C SER A 1 18.82 2.19 -17.22
N GLN A 2 19.63 3.22 -17.48
CA GLN A 2 20.50 3.86 -16.46
C GLN A 2 19.70 4.48 -15.29
N TYR A 3 18.45 4.86 -15.49
CA TYR A 3 17.58 5.43 -14.46
C TYR A 3 17.15 4.39 -13.41
N VAL A 4 16.81 3.20 -13.85
CA VAL A 4 16.44 2.10 -12.95
C VAL A 4 17.64 1.69 -12.08
N LYS A 5 18.83 1.65 -12.67
CA LYS A 5 20.06 1.37 -11.93
C LYS A 5 20.42 2.47 -10.92
N ARG A 6 20.16 3.73 -11.21
CA ARG A 6 20.41 4.84 -10.28
C ARG A 6 19.47 4.82 -9.08
N PHE A 7 18.20 4.52 -9.29
CA PHE A 7 17.23 4.43 -8.19
C PHE A 7 17.53 3.23 -7.30
N SER A 8 17.82 2.07 -7.88
CA SER A 8 18.15 0.85 -7.12
C SER A 8 19.54 0.89 -6.45
N GLN A 9 20.48 1.64 -7.00
CA GLN A 9 21.82 1.77 -6.39
C GLN A 9 21.92 2.88 -5.36
N LEU A 10 21.11 3.93 -5.50
CA LEU A 10 21.32 5.11 -4.67
C LEU A 10 20.94 4.89 -3.23
N ASP A 11 19.95 4.05 -2.92
CA ASP A 11 19.54 3.93 -1.52
C ASP A 11 18.38 2.94 -1.25
N ALA A 12 18.48 1.70 -1.72
CA ALA A 12 17.57 0.64 -1.28
C ALA A 12 17.45 0.58 0.26
N LYS A 13 18.48 1.05 0.96
CA LYS A 13 18.51 1.17 2.42
C LYS A 13 17.68 2.34 2.98
N ARG A 14 17.18 3.25 2.13
CA ARG A 14 16.40 4.43 2.56
C ARG A 14 14.91 4.29 2.36
N PHE A 15 14.44 3.23 1.72
CA PHE A 15 13.04 3.07 1.41
C PHE A 15 12.45 1.83 2.04
N ALA A 16 11.23 1.97 2.54
CA ALA A 16 10.39 0.86 2.93
C ALA A 16 9.10 0.90 2.11
N VAL A 17 8.74 -0.21 1.49
CA VAL A 17 7.38 -0.35 0.91
C VAL A 17 6.44 -0.76 2.04
N VAL A 18 5.44 0.05 2.27
CA VAL A 18 4.45 -0.16 3.33
C VAL A 18 3.09 -0.41 2.69
N LYS A 19 2.60 -1.63 2.76
CA LYS A 19 1.25 -1.96 2.33
C LYS A 19 0.29 -1.76 3.49
N VAL A 20 -0.72 -0.93 3.27
CA VAL A 20 -1.72 -0.57 4.28
C VAL A 20 -3.08 -1.13 3.89
N GLY A 21 -3.64 -1.99 4.72
CA GLY A 21 -4.98 -2.50 4.53
C GLY A 21 -6.06 -1.45 4.82
N GLY A 22 -7.23 -1.61 4.20
CA GLY A 22 -8.34 -0.67 4.36
C GLY A 22 -8.82 -0.53 5.80
N ALA A 23 -8.78 -1.60 6.60
CA ALA A 23 -9.17 -1.56 8.01
C ALA A 23 -8.26 -0.65 8.84
N VAL A 24 -6.96 -0.63 8.55
CA VAL A 24 -6.00 0.28 9.20
C VAL A 24 -6.32 1.74 8.87
N LEU A 25 -6.59 2.03 7.62
CA LEU A 25 -7.00 3.38 7.18
C LEU A 25 -8.27 3.85 7.87
N ARG A 26 -9.25 2.96 8.02
CA ARG A 26 -10.53 3.29 8.64
C ARG A 26 -10.43 3.51 10.14
N ASP A 27 -9.76 2.59 10.85
CA ASP A 27 -9.87 2.47 12.30
C ASP A 27 -8.63 2.99 13.05
N ASP A 28 -7.48 3.07 12.40
CA ASP A 28 -6.18 3.31 13.05
C ASP A 28 -5.34 4.39 12.36
N LEU A 29 -5.98 5.37 11.78
CA LEU A 29 -5.32 6.41 11.00
C LEU A 29 -4.25 7.18 11.80
N GLU A 30 -4.52 7.48 13.07
CA GLU A 30 -3.59 8.17 13.95
C GLU A 30 -2.33 7.34 14.22
N SER A 31 -2.48 6.07 14.59
CA SER A 31 -1.36 5.14 14.79
C SER A 31 -0.56 4.94 13.50
N LEU A 32 -1.25 4.88 12.37
CA LEU A 32 -0.61 4.76 11.05
C LEU A 32 0.25 5.98 10.74
N THR A 33 -0.26 7.18 10.93
CA THR A 33 0.50 8.41 10.69
C THR A 33 1.71 8.52 11.60
N SER A 34 1.59 8.14 12.85
CA SER A 34 2.71 8.09 13.80
C SER A 34 3.78 7.10 13.36
N SER A 35 3.38 5.92 12.91
CA SER A 35 4.31 4.89 12.43
C SER A 35 5.03 5.33 11.17
N LEU A 36 4.33 5.89 10.20
CA LEU A 36 4.93 6.37 8.94
C LEU A 36 5.88 7.54 9.18
N THR A 37 5.52 8.47 10.03
CA THR A 37 6.37 9.60 10.41
C THR A 37 7.62 9.13 11.13
N PHE A 38 7.49 8.17 12.03
CA PHE A 38 8.63 7.56 12.72
C PHE A 38 9.61 6.90 11.74
N LEU A 39 9.13 6.14 10.76
CA LEU A 39 9.98 5.56 9.72
C LEU A 39 10.82 6.63 9.01
N GLN A 40 10.20 7.73 8.65
CA GLN A 40 10.89 8.84 8.00
C GLN A 40 11.94 9.47 8.92
N GLU A 41 11.65 9.63 10.19
CA GLU A 41 12.59 10.18 11.20
C GLU A 41 13.83 9.31 11.39
N VAL A 42 13.70 7.98 11.29
CA VAL A 42 14.84 7.06 11.40
C VAL A 42 15.55 6.83 10.05
N GLY A 43 15.21 7.61 9.03
CA GLY A 43 15.89 7.58 7.73
C GLY A 43 15.35 6.59 6.72
N LEU A 44 14.18 5.99 6.98
CA LEU A 44 13.47 5.11 6.05
C LEU A 44 12.24 5.80 5.51
N THR A 45 12.32 6.32 4.30
CA THR A 45 11.15 6.93 3.66
C THR A 45 10.14 5.85 3.28
N PRO A 46 8.91 5.90 3.81
CA PRO A 46 7.88 4.95 3.42
C PRO A 46 7.36 5.27 2.02
N ILE A 47 7.17 4.23 1.24
CA ILE A 47 6.41 4.25 -0.01
C ILE A 47 5.14 3.46 0.27
N VAL A 48 4.03 4.15 0.39
CA VAL A 48 2.77 3.56 0.84
C VAL A 48 1.95 3.10 -0.36
N VAL A 49 1.48 1.87 -0.30
CA VAL A 49 0.43 1.38 -1.19
C VAL A 49 -0.73 0.88 -0.35
N HIS A 50 -1.94 1.26 -0.69
CA HIS A 50 -3.11 0.94 0.12
C HIS A 50 -4.24 0.34 -0.68
N GLY A 51 -5.05 -0.48 -0.01
CA GLY A 51 -6.35 -0.92 -0.43
C GLY A 51 -7.46 -0.17 0.34
N ALA A 52 -8.70 -0.63 0.17
CA ALA A 52 -9.86 -0.08 0.86
C ALA A 52 -10.99 -1.12 0.97
N GLY A 53 -10.66 -2.38 1.23
CA GLY A 53 -11.61 -3.49 1.21
C GLY A 53 -12.86 -3.28 2.05
N PRO A 54 -12.76 -3.00 3.37
CA PRO A 54 -13.93 -2.76 4.22
C PRO A 54 -14.77 -1.57 3.77
N GLN A 55 -14.15 -0.48 3.36
CA GLN A 55 -14.85 0.72 2.88
C GLN A 55 -15.61 0.46 1.57
N LEU A 56 -15.01 -0.35 0.68
CA LEU A 56 -15.70 -0.80 -0.53
C LEU A 56 -16.91 -1.68 -0.20
N ASP A 57 -16.78 -2.58 0.75
CA ASP A 57 -17.88 -3.43 1.20
C ASP A 57 -19.05 -2.58 1.75
N GLU A 58 -18.74 -1.58 2.56
CA GLU A 58 -19.73 -0.65 3.13
C GLU A 58 -20.45 0.16 2.04
N GLU A 59 -19.72 0.73 1.09
CA GLU A 59 -20.31 1.50 -0.01
C GLU A 59 -21.13 0.63 -0.97
N MET A 60 -20.68 -0.59 -1.26
CA MET A 60 -21.43 -1.53 -2.08
C MET A 60 -22.74 -1.93 -1.41
N THR A 61 -22.70 -2.22 -0.11
CA THR A 61 -23.90 -2.53 0.68
C THR A 61 -24.88 -1.36 0.66
N ALA A 62 -24.39 -0.14 0.87
CA ALA A 62 -25.21 1.07 0.82
C ALA A 62 -25.83 1.30 -0.56
N ALA A 63 -25.16 0.90 -1.64
CA ALA A 63 -25.66 0.98 -3.01
C ALA A 63 -26.55 -0.20 -3.42
N GLY A 64 -26.74 -1.18 -2.53
CA GLY A 64 -27.53 -2.39 -2.83
C GLY A 64 -26.83 -3.37 -3.76
N ILE A 65 -25.51 -3.30 -3.88
CA ILE A 65 -24.71 -4.17 -4.74
C ILE A 65 -24.14 -5.32 -3.92
N THR A 66 -24.39 -6.54 -4.36
CA THR A 66 -23.86 -7.74 -3.73
C THR A 66 -22.37 -7.92 -4.08
N LYS A 67 -21.52 -8.06 -3.06
CA LYS A 67 -20.11 -8.38 -3.24
C LYS A 67 -19.97 -9.77 -3.83
N GLN A 68 -19.18 -9.87 -4.91
CA GLN A 68 -18.77 -11.13 -5.50
C GLN A 68 -17.25 -11.23 -5.50
N THR A 69 -16.76 -12.37 -5.06
CA THR A 69 -15.32 -12.68 -5.08
C THR A 69 -15.06 -14.00 -5.78
N VAL A 70 -14.01 -14.04 -6.58
CA VAL A 70 -13.51 -15.24 -7.23
C VAL A 70 -12.02 -15.34 -6.93
N ASN A 71 -11.59 -16.48 -6.42
CA ASN A 71 -10.18 -16.68 -6.02
C ASN A 71 -9.63 -15.57 -5.09
N GLY A 72 -10.46 -15.07 -4.20
CA GLY A 72 -10.10 -13.98 -3.28
C GLY A 72 -10.08 -12.59 -3.89
N LEU A 73 -10.37 -12.44 -5.16
CA LEU A 73 -10.43 -11.15 -5.86
C LEU A 73 -11.87 -10.67 -6.02
N ARG A 74 -12.07 -9.38 -5.81
CA ARG A 74 -13.39 -8.74 -6.01
C ARG A 74 -13.71 -8.65 -7.49
N VAL A 75 -14.80 -9.29 -7.91
CA VAL A 75 -15.34 -9.10 -9.26
C VAL A 75 -15.74 -7.64 -9.40
N THR A 76 -15.19 -6.98 -10.42
CA THR A 76 -15.31 -5.54 -10.60
C THR A 76 -16.05 -5.23 -11.90
N THR A 77 -17.35 -4.99 -11.79
CA THR A 77 -18.16 -4.48 -12.90
C THR A 77 -17.90 -2.98 -13.09
N PRO A 78 -18.33 -2.34 -14.18
CA PRO A 78 -18.23 -0.90 -14.33
C PRO A 78 -18.87 -0.12 -13.18
N GLU A 79 -19.98 -0.60 -12.65
CA GLU A 79 -20.66 -0.01 -11.50
C GLU A 79 -19.81 -0.12 -10.22
N VAL A 80 -19.23 -1.28 -9.98
CA VAL A 80 -18.31 -1.50 -8.85
C VAL A 80 -17.04 -0.66 -9.02
N LEU A 81 -16.51 -0.53 -10.24
CA LEU A 81 -15.32 0.29 -10.48
C LEU A 81 -15.56 1.77 -10.12
N ALA A 82 -16.74 2.31 -10.39
CA ALA A 82 -17.07 3.68 -10.00
C ALA A 82 -16.98 3.86 -8.48
N ILE A 83 -17.45 2.89 -7.71
CA ILE A 83 -17.31 2.87 -6.25
C ILE A 83 -15.85 2.72 -5.84
N VAL A 84 -15.11 1.82 -6.46
CA VAL A 84 -13.66 1.62 -6.20
C VAL A 84 -12.89 2.94 -6.36
N ARG A 85 -13.10 3.64 -7.47
CA ARG A 85 -12.42 4.92 -7.74
C ARG A 85 -12.74 5.98 -6.70
N LYS A 86 -14.00 6.12 -6.35
CA LYS A 86 -14.47 7.07 -5.32
C LYS A 86 -13.86 6.77 -3.97
N VAL A 87 -13.95 5.53 -3.52
CA VAL A 87 -13.49 5.12 -2.19
C VAL A 87 -11.96 5.20 -2.10
N PHE A 88 -11.24 4.76 -3.10
CA PHE A 88 -9.78 4.85 -3.12
C PHE A 88 -9.31 6.29 -3.07
N LEU A 89 -9.94 7.19 -3.81
CA LEU A 89 -9.61 8.61 -3.73
C LEU A 89 -9.86 9.19 -2.33
N GLN A 90 -11.00 8.88 -1.73
CA GLN A 90 -11.35 9.35 -0.38
C GLN A 90 -10.35 8.85 0.66
N GLN A 91 -10.01 7.57 0.64
CA GLN A 91 -9.09 6.97 1.60
C GLN A 91 -7.65 7.46 1.40
N ASN A 92 -7.23 7.63 0.16
CA ASN A 92 -5.94 8.19 -0.19
C ASN A 92 -5.79 9.61 0.37
N LEU A 93 -6.74 10.48 0.10
CA LEU A 93 -6.73 11.85 0.58
C LEU A 93 -6.81 11.94 2.11
N ALA A 94 -7.57 11.06 2.75
CA ALA A 94 -7.64 11.01 4.21
C ALA A 94 -6.27 10.72 4.85
N LEU A 95 -5.51 9.79 4.28
CA LEU A 95 -4.16 9.51 4.76
C LEU A 95 -3.20 10.66 4.48
N VAL A 96 -3.23 11.22 3.28
CA VAL A 96 -2.39 12.37 2.92
C VAL A 96 -2.65 13.55 3.86
N GLU A 97 -3.90 13.89 4.10
CA GLU A 97 -4.27 14.97 5.01
C GLU A 97 -3.83 14.68 6.46
N ALA A 98 -4.00 13.46 6.94
CA ALA A 98 -3.57 13.07 8.27
C ALA A 98 -2.05 13.18 8.45
N LEU A 99 -1.27 12.80 7.43
CA LEU A 99 0.19 12.99 7.44
C LEU A 99 0.57 14.47 7.45
N GLN A 100 -0.10 15.29 6.65
CA GLN A 100 0.14 16.74 6.61
C GLN A 100 -0.18 17.42 7.95
N GLN A 101 -1.21 16.96 8.64
CA GLN A 101 -1.59 17.50 9.96
C GLN A 101 -0.53 17.25 11.03
N VAL A 102 0.27 16.21 10.93
CA VAL A 102 1.40 15.95 11.83
C VAL A 102 2.73 16.51 11.31
N GLY A 103 2.69 17.35 10.28
CA GLY A 103 3.84 18.04 9.73
C GLY A 103 4.65 17.25 8.70
N ALA A 104 4.22 16.08 8.31
CA ALA A 104 4.84 15.30 7.24
C ALA A 104 4.38 15.79 5.86
N ARG A 105 5.27 15.70 4.87
CA ARG A 105 4.89 15.88 3.47
C ARG A 105 4.39 14.58 2.91
N ALA A 106 3.28 14.60 2.21
CA ALA A 106 2.71 13.43 1.54
C ALA A 106 2.16 13.79 0.17
N THR A 107 2.32 12.89 -0.78
CA THR A 107 1.84 13.05 -2.15
C THR A 107 0.75 12.02 -2.45
N SER A 108 -0.41 12.48 -2.86
CA SER A 108 -1.50 11.62 -3.33
C SER A 108 -1.20 11.11 -4.73
N ILE A 109 -1.16 9.78 -4.90
CA ILE A 109 -0.95 9.14 -6.19
C ILE A 109 -2.06 8.11 -6.39
N VAL A 110 -3.08 8.48 -7.14
CA VAL A 110 -4.26 7.61 -7.40
C VAL A 110 -4.22 6.97 -8.78
N SER A 111 -3.29 7.37 -9.62
CA SER A 111 -3.10 6.83 -10.96
C SER A 111 -1.67 7.10 -11.46
N GLY A 112 -1.30 6.49 -12.59
CA GLY A 112 -0.04 6.79 -13.28
C GLY A 112 1.19 6.01 -12.79
N VAL A 113 1.03 5.06 -11.87
CA VAL A 113 2.12 4.19 -11.40
C VAL A 113 2.02 2.80 -12.02
N PHE A 114 0.87 2.16 -11.96
CA PHE A 114 0.69 0.80 -12.43
C PHE A 114 0.13 0.76 -13.84
N GLU A 115 0.92 0.39 -14.83
CA GLU A 115 0.41 -0.08 -16.11
C GLU A 115 -0.11 -1.50 -15.93
N ALA A 116 -1.30 -1.77 -16.44
CA ALA A 116 -1.99 -3.03 -16.21
C ALA A 116 -2.67 -3.55 -17.48
N GLU A 117 -2.91 -4.83 -17.49
CA GLU A 117 -3.78 -5.50 -18.43
C GLU A 117 -4.90 -6.22 -17.69
N TYR A 118 -5.98 -6.55 -18.38
CA TYR A 118 -7.05 -7.36 -17.78
C TYR A 118 -6.49 -8.71 -17.32
N LYS A 119 -6.75 -9.04 -16.06
CA LYS A 119 -6.39 -10.35 -15.52
C LYS A 119 -7.13 -11.47 -16.24
N ASP A 120 -8.44 -11.36 -16.27
CA ASP A 120 -9.38 -12.19 -17.04
C ASP A 120 -10.71 -11.44 -17.01
N GLN A 121 -11.00 -10.73 -18.08
CA GLN A 121 -12.17 -9.85 -18.13
C GLN A 121 -13.49 -10.64 -17.99
N ALA A 122 -13.57 -11.84 -18.53
CA ALA A 122 -14.77 -12.66 -18.44
C ALA A 122 -15.04 -13.12 -17.00
N THR A 123 -13.99 -13.40 -16.23
CA THR A 123 -14.10 -13.91 -14.86
C THR A 123 -14.20 -12.78 -13.84
N TYR A 124 -13.34 -11.76 -13.94
CA TYR A 124 -13.17 -10.75 -12.91
C TYR A 124 -13.70 -9.38 -13.31
N GLY A 125 -13.96 -9.14 -14.59
CA GLY A 125 -14.31 -7.82 -15.10
C GLY A 125 -13.11 -6.88 -15.12
N LEU A 126 -13.27 -5.70 -14.52
CA LEU A 126 -12.27 -4.61 -14.53
C LEU A 126 -11.23 -4.79 -13.42
N VAL A 127 -10.60 -5.93 -13.41
CA VAL A 127 -9.47 -6.27 -12.52
C VAL A 127 -8.21 -6.43 -13.37
N GLY A 128 -7.10 -5.89 -12.88
CA GLY A 128 -5.85 -5.86 -13.62
C GLY A 128 -4.72 -6.64 -12.98
N ASP A 129 -3.84 -7.13 -13.84
CA ASP A 129 -2.48 -7.54 -13.51
C ASP A 129 -1.52 -6.42 -13.90
N VAL A 130 -0.55 -6.14 -13.06
CA VAL A 130 0.47 -5.12 -13.33
C VAL A 130 1.45 -5.66 -14.38
N THR A 131 1.62 -4.93 -15.47
CA THR A 131 2.57 -5.26 -16.53
C THR A 131 3.85 -4.44 -16.43
N ARG A 132 3.75 -3.23 -15.88
CA ARG A 132 4.88 -2.32 -15.74
C ARG A 132 4.59 -1.30 -14.63
N ILE A 133 5.66 -0.83 -13.99
CA ILE A 133 5.59 0.27 -13.03
C ILE A 133 6.27 1.50 -13.61
N ASN A 134 5.53 2.61 -13.68
CA ASN A 134 6.08 3.92 -13.95
C ASN A 134 6.59 4.51 -12.63
N GLN A 135 7.91 4.60 -12.50
CA GLN A 135 8.55 5.07 -11.27
C GLN A 135 8.56 6.60 -11.15
N ALA A 136 8.30 7.33 -12.23
CA ALA A 136 8.44 8.78 -12.24
C ALA A 136 7.63 9.52 -11.16
N PRO A 137 6.35 9.20 -10.91
CA PRO A 137 5.60 9.84 -9.82
C PRO A 137 6.18 9.55 -8.43
N ILE A 138 6.68 8.34 -8.22
CA ILE A 138 7.32 7.95 -6.95
C ILE A 138 8.62 8.72 -6.76
N GLU A 139 9.47 8.78 -7.77
CA GLU A 139 10.73 9.52 -7.74
C GLU A 139 10.51 11.01 -7.48
N ALA A 140 9.53 11.61 -8.14
CA ALA A 140 9.18 13.02 -7.93
C ALA A 140 8.76 13.31 -6.50
N SER A 141 7.93 12.43 -5.92
CA SER A 141 7.52 12.54 -4.51
C SER A 141 8.73 12.44 -3.56
N LEU A 142 9.58 11.45 -3.77
CA LEU A 142 10.76 11.23 -2.93
C LEU A 142 11.77 12.38 -3.03
N LYS A 143 12.00 12.92 -4.22
CA LYS A 143 12.88 14.09 -4.42
C LYS A 143 12.35 15.34 -3.71
N ALA A 144 11.05 15.48 -3.59
CA ALA A 144 10.41 16.56 -2.85
C ALA A 144 10.43 16.35 -1.33
N GLY A 145 11.01 15.25 -0.84
CA GLY A 145 10.97 14.88 0.58
C GLY A 145 9.58 14.46 1.06
N SER A 146 8.75 13.96 0.15
CA SER A 146 7.35 13.63 0.37
C SER A 146 7.15 12.12 0.43
N ILE A 147 6.20 11.68 1.24
CA ILE A 147 5.77 10.27 1.32
C ILE A 147 4.79 10.01 0.18
N PRO A 148 5.13 9.14 -0.80
CA PRO A 148 4.18 8.77 -1.84
C PRO A 148 3.11 7.85 -1.25
N VAL A 149 1.85 8.22 -1.43
CA VAL A 149 0.67 7.45 -1.00
C VAL A 149 -0.07 6.99 -2.24
N ILE A 150 0.04 5.70 -2.54
CA ILE A 150 -0.34 5.11 -3.83
C ILE A 150 -1.58 4.24 -3.65
N ALA A 151 -2.65 4.55 -4.37
CA ALA A 151 -3.81 3.68 -4.45
C ALA A 151 -3.54 2.48 -5.36
N SER A 152 -4.09 1.31 -5.02
CA SER A 152 -3.92 0.09 -5.83
C SER A 152 -4.90 0.06 -7.00
N MET A 153 -4.71 0.97 -7.92
CA MET A 153 -5.39 1.04 -9.22
C MET A 153 -4.36 1.17 -10.33
N GLY A 154 -4.67 0.63 -11.48
CA GLY A 154 -3.83 0.74 -12.67
C GLY A 154 -4.61 1.17 -13.90
N GLU A 155 -3.89 1.42 -14.96
CA GLU A 155 -4.45 1.78 -16.25
C GLU A 155 -3.95 0.83 -17.35
N THR A 156 -4.84 0.49 -18.25
CA THR A 156 -4.44 -0.15 -19.51
C THR A 156 -3.76 0.87 -20.41
N VAL A 157 -3.11 0.40 -21.47
CA VAL A 157 -2.52 1.26 -22.51
C VAL A 157 -3.58 2.20 -23.11
N GLY A 158 -4.83 1.75 -23.20
CA GLY A 158 -5.95 2.56 -23.71
C GLY A 158 -6.57 3.51 -22.67
N GLY A 159 -6.07 3.52 -21.43
CA GLY A 159 -6.54 4.42 -20.38
C GLY A 159 -7.68 3.88 -19.51
N GLN A 160 -8.08 2.61 -19.68
CA GLN A 160 -9.08 1.99 -18.80
C GLN A 160 -8.51 1.78 -17.40
N ILE A 161 -9.19 2.30 -16.40
CA ILE A 161 -8.83 2.05 -14.99
C ILE A 161 -9.23 0.62 -14.61
N LEU A 162 -8.31 -0.05 -13.94
CA LEU A 162 -8.52 -1.40 -13.41
C LEU A 162 -8.27 -1.44 -11.90
N ASN A 163 -9.08 -2.21 -11.21
CA ASN A 163 -8.88 -2.51 -9.80
C ASN A 163 -7.73 -3.53 -9.66
N ILE A 164 -6.74 -3.20 -8.83
CA ILE A 164 -5.61 -4.09 -8.57
C ILE A 164 -5.63 -4.49 -7.10
N ASN A 165 -5.43 -5.78 -6.84
CA ASN A 165 -5.26 -6.24 -5.46
C ASN A 165 -4.05 -5.56 -4.82
N ALA A 166 -4.22 -4.99 -3.63
CA ALA A 166 -3.18 -4.19 -2.98
C ALA A 166 -1.94 -5.01 -2.62
N ASP A 167 -2.09 -6.29 -2.29
CA ASP A 167 -0.94 -7.17 -2.02
C ASP A 167 -0.14 -7.43 -3.30
N PHE A 168 -0.81 -7.63 -4.43
CA PHE A 168 -0.15 -7.79 -5.73
C PHE A 168 0.55 -6.48 -6.14
N ALA A 169 -0.10 -5.35 -5.97
CA ALA A 169 0.50 -4.04 -6.24
C ALA A 169 1.77 -3.83 -5.41
N ALA A 170 1.72 -4.14 -4.12
CA ALA A 170 2.87 -4.05 -3.23
C ALA A 170 4.01 -4.97 -3.66
N ASN A 171 3.71 -6.20 -4.04
CA ASN A 171 4.71 -7.15 -4.52
C ASN A 171 5.40 -6.67 -5.80
N GLU A 172 4.65 -6.09 -6.73
CA GLU A 172 5.22 -5.52 -7.97
C GLU A 172 6.11 -4.31 -7.67
N LEU A 173 5.72 -3.43 -6.76
CA LEU A 173 6.57 -2.34 -6.31
C LEU A 173 7.87 -2.83 -5.70
N VAL A 174 7.79 -3.86 -4.86
CA VAL A 174 8.96 -4.47 -4.23
C VAL A 174 9.94 -5.03 -5.26
N GLN A 175 9.45 -5.72 -6.28
CA GLN A 175 10.28 -6.29 -7.33
C GLN A 175 11.05 -5.22 -8.10
N VAL A 176 10.43 -4.09 -8.36
CA VAL A 176 11.02 -3.00 -9.14
C VAL A 176 11.91 -2.09 -8.28
N LEU A 177 11.44 -1.71 -7.09
CA LEU A 177 12.13 -0.74 -6.23
C LEU A 177 13.20 -1.39 -5.36
N GLN A 178 13.08 -2.67 -5.07
CA GLN A 178 13.97 -3.43 -4.17
C GLN A 178 14.25 -2.67 -2.86
N PRO A 179 13.21 -2.36 -2.07
CA PRO A 179 13.36 -1.59 -0.85
C PRO A 179 14.14 -2.36 0.21
N TYR A 180 14.67 -1.62 1.18
CA TYR A 180 15.34 -2.23 2.32
C TYR A 180 14.38 -3.06 3.18
N LYS A 181 13.14 -2.61 3.33
CA LYS A 181 12.10 -3.30 4.10
C LYS A 181 10.77 -3.32 3.35
N ILE A 182 10.01 -4.38 3.62
CA ILE A 182 8.60 -4.48 3.25
C ILE A 182 7.81 -4.64 4.53
N ILE A 183 6.80 -3.81 4.71
CA ILE A 183 5.94 -3.82 5.88
C ILE A 183 4.50 -3.99 5.41
N PHE A 184 3.83 -5.03 5.92
CA PHE A 184 2.41 -5.23 5.70
C PHE A 184 1.67 -4.89 6.98
N LEU A 185 0.83 -3.85 6.94
CA LEU A 185 -0.01 -3.44 8.05
C LEU A 185 -1.44 -3.96 7.82
N THR A 186 -1.90 -4.81 8.71
CA THR A 186 -3.24 -5.40 8.66
C THR A 186 -3.90 -5.35 10.04
N GLY A 187 -5.22 -5.25 10.08
CA GLY A 187 -5.97 -5.19 11.32
C GLY A 187 -6.24 -3.77 11.79
N THR A 188 -6.61 -3.60 13.05
CA THR A 188 -7.01 -2.34 13.67
C THR A 188 -6.19 -2.06 14.94
N GLY A 189 -5.90 -0.77 15.23
CA GLY A 189 -5.14 -0.32 16.40
C GLY A 189 -3.63 -0.40 16.22
N GLY A 190 -2.86 -0.17 17.24
CA GLY A 190 -1.40 -0.14 17.20
C GLY A 190 -0.76 -1.49 16.94
N LEU A 191 0.47 -1.48 16.47
CA LEU A 191 1.30 -2.68 16.41
C LEU A 191 1.57 -3.17 17.83
N LEU A 192 1.29 -4.43 18.11
CA LEU A 192 1.52 -5.02 19.44
C LEU A 192 2.70 -5.98 19.41
N ASP A 193 3.46 -6.00 20.52
CA ASP A 193 4.47 -7.02 20.77
C ASP A 193 3.83 -8.35 21.21
N ALA A 194 4.69 -9.35 21.47
CA ALA A 194 4.20 -10.68 21.88
C ALA A 194 3.45 -10.69 23.23
N GLU A 195 3.65 -9.68 24.07
CA GLU A 195 2.99 -9.50 25.36
C GLU A 195 1.73 -8.61 25.27
N GLY A 196 1.36 -8.17 24.07
CA GLY A 196 0.19 -7.32 23.86
C GLY A 196 0.41 -5.83 24.16
N ARG A 197 1.67 -5.39 24.27
CA ARG A 197 2.01 -3.97 24.45
C ARG A 197 2.13 -3.26 23.12
N VAL A 198 1.65 -2.02 23.06
CA VAL A 198 1.76 -1.20 21.86
C VAL A 198 3.23 -0.88 21.57
N ILE A 199 3.66 -1.21 20.37
CA ILE A 199 4.98 -0.82 19.85
C ILE A 199 4.82 0.55 19.21
N ASP A 200 5.21 1.60 19.91
CA ASP A 200 5.11 3.00 19.42
C ASP A 200 6.13 3.32 18.33
N SER A 201 7.16 2.50 18.22
CA SER A 201 8.22 2.70 17.26
C SER A 201 8.72 1.36 16.71
N ILE A 202 8.81 1.26 15.40
CA ILE A 202 9.44 0.12 14.74
C ILE A 202 10.91 0.46 14.52
N ASN A 203 11.80 -0.15 15.31
CA ASN A 203 13.22 -0.13 14.99
C ASN A 203 13.50 -1.22 13.94
N LEU A 204 13.46 -0.82 12.67
CA LEU A 204 13.42 -1.75 11.55
C LEU A 204 14.71 -2.54 11.31
N SER A 205 15.82 -2.17 11.91
CA SER A 205 17.08 -2.88 11.68
C SER A 205 17.27 -4.10 12.58
N THR A 206 16.73 -4.08 13.80
CA THR A 206 16.85 -5.15 14.79
C THR A 206 15.54 -5.83 15.13
N GLU A 207 14.43 -5.10 15.06
CA GLU A 207 13.11 -5.62 15.42
C GLU A 207 12.43 -6.38 14.27
N TYR A 208 12.89 -6.21 13.03
CA TYR A 208 12.36 -6.97 11.89
C TYR A 208 12.49 -8.48 12.13
N ASP A 209 13.70 -8.95 12.47
CA ASP A 209 13.95 -10.37 12.71
C ASP A 209 13.24 -10.85 13.98
N ALA A 210 13.16 -10.01 15.00
CA ALA A 210 12.42 -10.29 16.22
C ALA A 210 10.91 -10.39 15.98
N LEU A 211 10.33 -9.48 15.19
CA LEU A 211 8.90 -9.48 14.84
C LEU A 211 8.52 -10.70 13.98
N THR A 212 9.36 -11.09 13.04
CA THR A 212 9.13 -12.27 12.20
C THR A 212 9.36 -13.59 12.94
N ALA A 213 10.23 -13.61 13.94
CA ALA A 213 10.48 -14.77 14.79
C ALA A 213 9.41 -14.94 15.88
N GLN A 214 8.62 -13.91 16.19
CA GLN A 214 7.58 -13.98 17.22
C GLN A 214 6.35 -14.71 16.70
N PRO A 215 5.94 -15.84 17.30
CA PRO A 215 4.82 -16.63 16.81
C PRO A 215 3.43 -15.98 17.05
N ARG A 216 3.37 -14.86 17.77
CA ARG A 216 2.11 -14.22 18.16
C ARG A 216 2.26 -12.71 18.22
N ILE A 217 2.09 -12.05 17.09
CA ILE A 217 1.74 -10.63 17.12
C ILE A 217 0.23 -10.58 17.14
N HIS A 218 -0.33 -10.31 18.30
CA HIS A 218 -1.76 -10.13 18.49
C HIS A 218 -2.03 -8.65 18.66
N GLY A 219 -3.01 -8.18 17.99
CA GLY A 219 -3.47 -6.87 18.24
C GLY A 219 -4.26 -6.30 17.09
N PRO A 220 -4.73 -5.08 17.29
CA PRO A 220 -5.53 -4.42 16.28
C PRO A 220 -4.77 -4.22 14.95
N ILE A 221 -3.45 -4.02 14.97
CA ILE A 221 -2.62 -4.01 13.76
C ILE A 221 -1.64 -5.19 13.80
N ARG A 222 -1.68 -6.00 12.75
CA ARG A 222 -0.64 -7.00 12.48
C ARG A 222 0.36 -6.44 11.49
N ALA A 223 1.63 -6.42 11.87
CA ALA A 223 2.71 -6.25 10.91
C ALA A 223 3.16 -7.64 10.42
N LYS A 224 3.05 -7.84 9.13
CA LYS A 224 3.80 -8.89 8.45
C LYS A 224 4.98 -8.21 7.80
N THR A 225 6.17 -8.55 8.25
CA THR A 225 7.39 -8.05 7.64
C THR A 225 8.00 -9.18 6.83
N ALA A 226 8.32 -8.95 5.58
CA ALA A 226 9.04 -9.89 4.75
C ALA A 226 10.24 -9.17 4.14
N GLN A 227 11.40 -9.82 4.13
CA GLN A 227 12.49 -9.32 3.30
C GLN A 227 12.14 -9.55 1.83
N PRO A 228 12.48 -8.60 0.95
CA PRO A 228 12.42 -8.88 -0.47
C PRO A 228 13.29 -10.11 -0.72
N LYS A 229 12.69 -11.20 -1.16
CA LYS A 229 13.49 -12.28 -1.71
C LYS A 229 14.18 -11.70 -2.93
N ALA A 230 15.51 -11.76 -2.93
CA ALA A 230 16.23 -11.53 -4.15
C ALA A 230 15.66 -12.50 -5.19
N LEU A 231 14.97 -11.95 -6.18
CA LEU A 231 14.54 -12.72 -7.33
C LEU A 231 15.79 -13.00 -8.13
N LEU A 232 16.20 -14.27 -8.11
CA LEU A 232 17.19 -14.79 -9.02
C LEU A 232 16.66 -14.75 -10.46
#